data_bee20538a40c50e516ef307b613a391d
#
_entry.id   bee20538a40c50e516ef307b613a391d
#
_cell.length_a   1.000
_cell.length_b   1.000
_cell.length_c   1.000
_cell.angle_alpha   90.00
_cell.angle_beta   90.00
_cell.angle_gamma   90.00
#
_symmetry.space_group_name_H-M   'P 1'
#
loop_
_entity.id
_entity.type
_entity.pdbx_description
1 polymer ?
#
loop_
_entity_poly.entity_id
_entity_poly.type
_entity_poly.pdbx_seq_one_letter_code
_entity_poly.pdbx_strand_id
1 'polypeptide(L)'
;MRGIEVKDVSKTYKDTKALDHVDIYLEENKIYGLLGRNGAGKTTLLNVINNRVYADEGTVTLNGDILTENDEALNHLYFTSEKLLFPEGMKVKKIFRWTKEFHPAFDMDYALRVAELFGLPLNKKSSALSTGYKSILKNVIALSINTPYIFLDEPVLGLDANHRELFYKLLIEKYSENPFTIVISTHLIEEVSNIIEDVIIIKNGKIIEKGSCEDLLKRGYAISGTAASVNNYIRNNMINGKVIGEDSIGNLKSVYILGKPKETLPENLEASALDLQKLFIQLTNV
;
A
#
# COMPACT_ATOMS: atom_id res chain seq x y z
N MET A 1 2.36 18.26 13.98
CA MET A 1 2.30 16.80 13.71
C MET A 1 3.60 16.43 13.04
N ARG A 2 4.16 15.28 13.37
CA ARG A 2 5.36 14.77 12.70
C ARG A 2 4.95 13.80 11.60
N GLY A 3 5.53 13.93 10.41
CA GLY A 3 5.17 13.08 9.29
C GLY A 3 5.56 13.66 7.94
N ILE A 4 5.17 12.96 6.89
CA ILE A 4 5.36 13.39 5.50
C ILE A 4 4.05 13.99 5.00
N GLU A 5 4.11 15.23 4.52
CA GLU A 5 3.00 15.90 3.83
C GLU A 5 3.28 15.94 2.33
N VAL A 6 2.33 15.44 1.55
CA VAL A 6 2.26 15.61 0.10
C VAL A 6 1.12 16.57 -0.17
N LYS A 7 1.43 17.73 -0.74
CA LYS A 7 0.47 18.82 -0.93
C LYS A 7 0.39 19.24 -2.38
N ASP A 8 -0.81 19.10 -2.94
CA ASP A 8 -1.19 19.53 -4.30
C ASP A 8 -0.26 18.96 -5.39
N VAL A 9 0.21 17.73 -5.20
CA VAL A 9 1.22 17.12 -6.09
C VAL A 9 0.59 16.64 -7.38
N SER A 10 1.11 17.16 -8.51
CA SER A 10 0.76 16.73 -9.86
C SER A 10 2.00 16.23 -10.60
N LYS A 11 1.81 15.20 -11.46
CA LYS A 11 2.86 14.65 -12.33
C LYS A 11 2.29 14.15 -13.64
N THR A 12 2.87 14.63 -14.74
CA THR A 12 2.49 14.23 -16.10
C THR A 12 3.68 13.59 -16.81
N TYR A 13 3.44 12.49 -17.50
CA TYR A 13 4.39 11.86 -18.41
C TYR A 13 3.84 11.94 -19.83
N LYS A 14 4.44 12.76 -20.68
CA LYS A 14 3.93 13.07 -22.01
C LYS A 14 2.45 13.52 -21.91
N ASP A 15 1.52 12.73 -22.44
CA ASP A 15 0.08 13.03 -22.44
C ASP A 15 -0.69 12.39 -21.26
N THR A 16 0.00 11.65 -20.38
CA THR A 16 -0.64 10.94 -19.26
C THR A 16 -0.40 11.67 -17.96
N LYS A 17 -1.46 12.19 -17.34
CA LYS A 17 -1.43 12.74 -15.98
C LYS A 17 -1.43 11.58 -14.97
N ALA A 18 -0.25 11.25 -14.47
CA ALA A 18 -0.06 10.12 -13.55
C ALA A 18 -0.43 10.45 -12.11
N LEU A 19 -0.30 11.73 -11.71
CA LEU A 19 -0.81 12.28 -10.44
C LEU A 19 -1.54 13.58 -10.75
N ASP A 20 -2.67 13.82 -10.10
CA ASP A 20 -3.56 14.94 -10.33
C ASP A 20 -4.02 15.53 -9.01
N HIS A 21 -3.33 16.58 -8.53
CA HIS A 21 -3.59 17.30 -7.28
C HIS A 21 -3.72 16.35 -6.08
N VAL A 22 -2.66 15.58 -5.83
CA VAL A 22 -2.62 14.60 -4.73
C VAL A 22 -2.29 15.29 -3.42
N ASP A 23 -3.18 15.08 -2.42
CA ASP A 23 -3.01 15.53 -1.05
C ASP A 23 -3.08 14.35 -0.09
N ILE A 24 -1.97 14.01 0.57
CA ILE A 24 -1.92 13.00 1.64
C ILE A 24 -1.03 13.47 2.78
N TYR A 25 -1.27 12.91 3.96
CA TYR A 25 -0.42 13.06 5.13
C TYR A 25 -0.12 11.69 5.71
N LEU A 26 1.15 11.39 5.90
CA LEU A 26 1.64 10.15 6.48
C LEU A 26 2.18 10.46 7.88
N GLU A 27 1.44 10.09 8.91
CA GLU A 27 1.87 10.20 10.31
C GLU A 27 3.01 9.25 10.62
N GLU A 28 3.86 9.61 11.57
CA GLU A 28 4.92 8.73 12.06
C GLU A 28 4.36 7.48 12.74
N ASN A 29 5.10 6.36 12.61
CA ASN A 29 4.84 5.10 13.30
C ASN A 29 3.48 4.49 12.96
N LYS A 30 3.13 4.48 11.68
CA LYS A 30 1.91 3.84 11.15
C LYS A 30 2.20 2.96 9.95
N ILE A 31 1.35 1.96 9.77
CA ILE A 31 1.35 1.07 8.60
C ILE A 31 0.24 1.52 7.63
N TYR A 32 0.65 1.98 6.47
CA TYR A 32 -0.24 2.45 5.40
C TYR A 32 -0.36 1.45 4.27
N GLY A 33 -1.57 1.21 3.79
CA GLY A 33 -1.83 0.54 2.52
C GLY A 33 -2.06 1.58 1.41
N LEU A 34 -1.17 1.66 0.41
CA LEU A 34 -1.40 2.43 -0.80
C LEU A 34 -2.01 1.52 -1.87
N LEU A 35 -3.33 1.59 -2.00
CA LEU A 35 -4.12 0.69 -2.82
C LEU A 35 -4.53 1.36 -4.14
N GLY A 36 -4.46 0.64 -5.22
CA GLY A 36 -4.86 1.13 -6.53
C GLY A 36 -4.63 0.08 -7.61
N ARG A 37 -5.39 0.16 -8.69
CA ARG A 37 -5.19 -0.73 -9.86
C ARG A 37 -3.84 -0.43 -10.52
N ASN A 38 -3.41 -1.34 -11.41
CA ASN A 38 -2.22 -1.09 -12.23
C ASN A 38 -2.41 0.18 -13.06
N GLY A 39 -1.39 1.05 -13.05
CA GLY A 39 -1.46 2.35 -13.73
C GLY A 39 -2.21 3.46 -12.95
N ALA A 40 -2.70 3.21 -11.74
CA ALA A 40 -3.42 4.22 -10.96
C ALA A 40 -2.57 5.40 -10.46
N GLY A 41 -1.22 5.28 -10.48
CA GLY A 41 -0.30 6.31 -10.01
C GLY A 41 0.52 5.95 -8.76
N LYS A 42 0.33 4.76 -8.17
CA LYS A 42 1.01 4.32 -6.93
C LYS A 42 2.53 4.49 -6.98
N THR A 43 3.18 3.82 -7.93
CA THR A 43 4.65 3.89 -8.13
C THR A 43 5.13 5.31 -8.41
N THR A 44 4.36 6.11 -9.15
CA THR A 44 4.70 7.52 -9.40
C THR A 44 4.67 8.32 -8.10
N LEU A 45 3.63 8.15 -7.28
CA LEU A 45 3.53 8.82 -5.98
C LEU A 45 4.71 8.46 -5.07
N LEU A 46 5.05 7.16 -4.96
CA LEU A 46 6.20 6.72 -4.19
C LEU A 46 7.52 7.28 -4.72
N ASN A 47 7.69 7.35 -6.04
CA ASN A 47 8.89 7.96 -6.64
C ASN A 47 8.99 9.46 -6.36
N VAL A 48 7.87 10.20 -6.37
CA VAL A 48 7.85 11.63 -6.04
C VAL A 48 8.19 11.84 -4.55
N ILE A 49 7.58 11.09 -3.63
CA ILE A 49 7.87 11.19 -2.20
C ILE A 49 9.37 10.93 -1.92
N ASN A 50 9.96 9.95 -2.60
CA ASN A 50 11.36 9.58 -2.41
C ASN A 50 12.34 10.35 -3.33
N ASN A 51 11.92 11.49 -3.88
CA ASN A 51 12.71 12.38 -4.74
C ASN A 51 13.43 11.69 -5.92
N ARG A 52 12.87 10.57 -6.41
CA ARG A 52 13.37 9.89 -7.63
C ARG A 52 12.79 10.47 -8.91
N VAL A 53 11.69 11.17 -8.79
CA VAL A 53 11.02 11.90 -9.86
C VAL A 53 10.49 13.21 -9.26
N TYR A 54 10.77 14.33 -9.91
CA TYR A 54 10.23 15.62 -9.48
C TYR A 54 8.75 15.74 -9.83
N ALA A 55 7.97 16.27 -8.90
CA ALA A 55 6.62 16.74 -9.20
C ALA A 55 6.67 17.88 -10.23
N ASP A 56 5.63 18.00 -11.03
CA ASP A 56 5.47 19.16 -11.93
C ASP A 56 4.84 20.33 -11.16
N GLU A 57 3.99 20.03 -10.17
CA GLU A 57 3.35 20.98 -9.27
C GLU A 57 3.26 20.40 -7.86
N GLY A 58 3.11 21.27 -6.86
CA GLY A 58 2.97 20.89 -5.46
C GLY A 58 4.30 20.64 -4.74
N THR A 59 4.22 20.16 -3.52
CA THR A 59 5.39 19.97 -2.64
C THR A 59 5.27 18.70 -1.81
N VAL A 60 6.43 18.14 -1.45
CA VAL A 60 6.53 17.07 -0.45
C VAL A 60 7.45 17.55 0.67
N THR A 61 6.98 17.46 1.90
CA THR A 61 7.76 17.85 3.09
C THR A 61 7.83 16.74 4.11
N LEU A 62 8.92 16.70 4.87
CA LEU A 62 9.10 15.89 6.07
C LEU A 62 9.19 16.83 7.28
N ASN A 63 8.23 16.75 8.19
CA ASN A 63 8.15 17.62 9.38
C ASN A 63 8.18 19.13 9.06
N GLY A 64 7.73 19.52 7.84
CA GLY A 64 7.75 20.89 7.34
C GLY A 64 8.94 21.24 6.46
N ASP A 65 10.00 20.43 6.44
CA ASP A 65 11.16 20.63 5.58
C ASP A 65 10.91 20.02 4.20
N ILE A 66 11.20 20.77 3.14
CA ILE A 66 11.04 20.30 1.75
C ILE A 66 11.98 19.12 1.52
N LEU A 67 11.44 18.02 0.98
CA LEU A 67 12.22 16.82 0.65
C LEU A 67 13.03 16.95 -0.65
N THR A 68 12.62 17.82 -1.57
CA THR A 68 13.28 17.97 -2.87
C THR A 68 14.71 18.48 -2.66
N GLU A 69 15.69 17.71 -3.15
CA GLU A 69 17.15 18.02 -3.06
C GLU A 69 17.65 18.22 -1.61
N ASN A 70 17.01 17.57 -0.64
CA ASN A 70 17.37 17.64 0.77
C ASN A 70 17.88 16.27 1.24
N ASP A 71 19.18 16.05 1.09
CA ASP A 71 19.83 14.76 1.44
C ASP A 71 19.65 14.39 2.92
N GLU A 72 19.64 15.38 3.83
CA GLU A 72 19.44 15.13 5.26
C GLU A 72 18.06 14.55 5.52
N ALA A 73 17.02 15.16 4.97
CA ALA A 73 15.65 14.66 5.09
C ALA A 73 15.45 13.32 4.35
N LEU A 74 16.05 13.16 3.17
CA LEU A 74 15.96 11.94 2.36
C LEU A 74 16.66 10.73 3.03
N ASN A 75 17.66 10.94 3.88
CA ASN A 75 18.31 9.87 4.65
C ASN A 75 17.36 9.20 5.67
N HIS A 76 16.22 9.83 5.99
CA HIS A 76 15.17 9.23 6.81
C HIS A 76 14.24 8.30 6.04
N LEU A 77 14.34 8.25 4.71
CA LEU A 77 13.46 7.48 3.83
C LEU A 77 14.22 6.31 3.20
N TYR A 78 13.54 5.18 3.09
CA TYR A 78 14.02 4.04 2.30
C TYR A 78 12.92 3.55 1.36
N PHE A 79 13.25 3.37 0.09
CA PHE A 79 12.28 2.94 -0.92
C PHE A 79 12.78 1.72 -1.70
N THR A 80 11.97 0.67 -1.71
CA THR A 80 12.14 -0.46 -2.62
C THR A 80 11.18 -0.36 -3.79
N SER A 81 11.72 -0.28 -5.00
CA SER A 81 10.92 -0.36 -6.22
C SER A 81 10.80 -1.81 -6.72
N GLU A 82 9.89 -2.05 -7.68
CA GLU A 82 9.79 -3.34 -8.35
C GLU A 82 11.12 -3.79 -8.94
N LYS A 83 11.89 -2.86 -9.54
CA LYS A 83 13.19 -3.14 -10.13
C LYS A 83 14.28 -3.21 -9.06
N LEU A 84 15.15 -4.22 -9.17
CA LEU A 84 16.36 -4.32 -8.36
C LEU A 84 17.41 -3.32 -8.89
N LEU A 85 17.80 -2.34 -8.09
CA LEU A 85 18.70 -1.25 -8.50
C LEU A 85 20.18 -1.54 -8.22
N PHE A 86 20.53 -2.76 -7.80
CA PHE A 86 21.92 -3.16 -7.57
C PHE A 86 22.59 -3.64 -8.85
N PRO A 87 23.92 -3.44 -9.01
CA PRO A 87 24.65 -3.93 -10.17
C PRO A 87 24.49 -5.44 -10.37
N GLU A 88 24.18 -5.86 -11.59
CA GLU A 88 23.83 -7.25 -11.94
C GLU A 88 24.90 -8.28 -11.56
N GLY A 89 26.18 -7.90 -11.62
CA GLY A 89 27.31 -8.77 -11.27
C GLY A 89 27.59 -8.91 -9.78
N MET A 90 26.88 -8.16 -8.93
CA MET A 90 27.18 -8.10 -7.50
C MET A 90 26.58 -9.30 -6.75
N LYS A 91 27.37 -9.95 -5.87
CA LYS A 91 26.88 -11.01 -4.99
C LYS A 91 26.01 -10.43 -3.86
N VAL A 92 24.98 -11.15 -3.41
CA VAL A 92 24.08 -10.73 -2.33
C VAL A 92 24.83 -10.25 -1.09
N LYS A 93 25.83 -11.01 -0.62
CA LYS A 93 26.65 -10.60 0.54
C LYS A 93 27.41 -9.28 0.33
N LYS A 94 27.78 -8.95 -0.93
CA LYS A 94 28.42 -7.69 -1.25
C LYS A 94 27.40 -6.55 -1.27
N ILE A 95 26.17 -6.83 -1.70
CA ILE A 95 25.05 -5.88 -1.64
C ILE A 95 24.81 -5.47 -0.18
N PHE A 96 24.70 -6.43 0.76
CA PHE A 96 24.54 -6.11 2.19
C PHE A 96 25.66 -5.22 2.74
N ARG A 97 26.94 -5.50 2.37
CA ARG A 97 28.07 -4.66 2.79
C ARG A 97 27.94 -3.23 2.24
N TRP A 98 27.60 -3.09 0.95
CA TRP A 98 27.38 -1.79 0.35
C TRP A 98 26.20 -1.06 1.00
N THR A 99 25.11 -1.76 1.27
CA THR A 99 23.98 -1.17 1.99
C THR A 99 24.43 -0.63 3.36
N LYS A 100 25.26 -1.36 4.10
CA LYS A 100 25.82 -0.90 5.38
C LYS A 100 26.70 0.34 5.25
N GLU A 101 27.47 0.45 4.16
CA GLU A 101 28.31 1.62 3.90
C GLU A 101 27.48 2.89 3.63
N PHE A 102 26.40 2.77 2.85
CA PHE A 102 25.51 3.89 2.52
C PHE A 102 24.46 4.18 3.60
N HIS A 103 24.07 3.18 4.36
CA HIS A 103 23.11 3.29 5.47
C HIS A 103 23.74 2.75 6.75
N PRO A 104 24.42 3.59 7.53
CA PRO A 104 25.12 3.16 8.75
C PRO A 104 24.21 2.48 9.79
N ALA A 105 22.89 2.77 9.78
CA ALA A 105 21.91 2.12 10.66
C ALA A 105 21.51 0.70 10.21
N PHE A 106 21.92 0.24 9.01
CA PHE A 106 21.60 -1.09 8.51
C PHE A 106 22.12 -2.18 9.45
N ASP A 107 21.23 -3.06 9.90
CA ASP A 107 21.54 -4.17 10.79
C ASP A 107 21.99 -5.39 9.99
N MET A 108 23.30 -5.60 9.94
CA MET A 108 23.91 -6.70 9.19
C MET A 108 23.56 -8.07 9.77
N ASP A 109 23.53 -8.20 11.10
CA ASP A 109 23.27 -9.48 11.77
C ASP A 109 21.81 -9.89 11.60
N TYR A 110 20.90 -8.93 11.70
CA TYR A 110 19.49 -9.15 11.39
C TYR A 110 19.30 -9.53 9.91
N ALA A 111 19.96 -8.82 8.98
CA ALA A 111 19.89 -9.13 7.54
C ALA A 111 20.36 -10.55 7.22
N LEU A 112 21.45 -11.01 7.84
CA LEU A 112 21.96 -12.38 7.64
C LEU A 112 21.00 -13.42 8.20
N ARG A 113 20.43 -13.20 9.38
CA ARG A 113 19.45 -14.07 10.00
C ARG A 113 18.16 -14.17 9.18
N VAL A 114 17.62 -13.03 8.71
CA VAL A 114 16.42 -13.00 7.86
C VAL A 114 16.70 -13.64 6.50
N ALA A 115 17.89 -13.41 5.92
CA ALA A 115 18.31 -14.06 4.67
C ALA A 115 18.35 -15.59 4.80
N GLU A 116 18.79 -16.13 5.94
CA GLU A 116 18.79 -17.56 6.23
C GLU A 116 17.36 -18.11 6.31
N LEU A 117 16.44 -17.42 7.02
CA LEU A 117 15.03 -17.81 7.12
C LEU A 117 14.35 -17.91 5.74
N PHE A 118 14.69 -17.02 4.81
CA PHE A 118 14.21 -17.05 3.44
C PHE A 118 14.98 -17.99 2.49
N GLY A 119 16.04 -18.64 2.95
CA GLY A 119 16.92 -19.43 2.10
C GLY A 119 17.62 -18.61 1.00
N LEU A 120 17.88 -17.30 1.24
CA LEU A 120 18.47 -16.40 0.25
C LEU A 120 19.96 -16.74 0.00
N PRO A 121 20.36 -17.09 -1.24
CA PRO A 121 21.71 -17.56 -1.53
C PRO A 121 22.72 -16.40 -1.56
N LEU A 122 23.41 -16.14 -0.45
CA LEU A 122 24.31 -15.00 -0.24
C LEU A 122 25.50 -14.93 -1.23
N ASN A 123 25.92 -16.07 -1.79
CA ASN A 123 27.05 -16.14 -2.71
C ASN A 123 26.64 -15.99 -4.19
N LYS A 124 25.35 -16.03 -4.52
CA LYS A 124 24.85 -15.80 -5.88
C LYS A 124 24.93 -14.33 -6.28
N LYS A 125 25.14 -14.10 -7.58
CA LYS A 125 25.02 -12.76 -8.18
C LYS A 125 23.55 -12.33 -8.26
N SER A 126 23.29 -11.04 -8.14
CA SER A 126 21.93 -10.47 -8.24
C SER A 126 21.22 -10.82 -9.55
N SER A 127 21.95 -10.87 -10.67
CA SER A 127 21.43 -11.28 -11.98
C SER A 127 21.03 -12.77 -12.05
N ALA A 128 21.62 -13.63 -11.22
CA ALA A 128 21.33 -15.07 -11.20
C ALA A 128 20.20 -15.45 -10.22
N LEU A 129 19.61 -14.46 -9.53
CA LEU A 129 18.45 -14.68 -8.68
C LEU A 129 17.16 -14.77 -9.52
N SER A 130 16.26 -15.67 -9.11
CA SER A 130 14.89 -15.68 -9.63
C SER A 130 14.14 -14.39 -9.22
N THR A 131 13.01 -14.12 -9.85
CA THR A 131 12.17 -12.96 -9.48
C THR A 131 11.80 -12.98 -7.99
N GLY A 132 11.40 -14.15 -7.46
CA GLY A 132 11.11 -14.31 -6.03
C GLY A 132 12.32 -14.00 -5.14
N TYR A 133 13.50 -14.55 -5.45
CA TYR A 133 14.70 -14.23 -4.66
C TYR A 133 15.16 -12.77 -4.80
N LYS A 134 14.87 -12.08 -5.91
CA LYS A 134 15.08 -10.63 -6.02
C LYS A 134 14.14 -9.85 -5.09
N SER A 135 12.87 -10.27 -4.99
CA SER A 135 11.93 -9.68 -4.03
C SER A 135 12.35 -9.97 -2.59
N ILE A 136 12.76 -11.20 -2.27
CA ILE A 136 13.32 -11.55 -0.96
C ILE A 136 14.52 -10.67 -0.61
N LEU A 137 15.49 -10.49 -1.52
CA LEU A 137 16.65 -9.64 -1.29
C LEU A 137 16.24 -8.21 -0.92
N LYS A 138 15.29 -7.61 -1.67
CA LYS A 138 14.77 -6.27 -1.38
C LYS A 138 14.10 -6.20 0.00
N ASN A 139 13.30 -7.20 0.33
CA ASN A 139 12.58 -7.28 1.60
C ASN A 139 13.53 -7.46 2.80
N VAL A 140 14.56 -8.32 2.67
CA VAL A 140 15.61 -8.46 3.69
C VAL A 140 16.29 -7.13 3.96
N ILE A 141 16.65 -6.38 2.90
CA ILE A 141 17.27 -5.06 3.06
C ILE A 141 16.29 -4.09 3.74
N ALA A 142 15.04 -4.01 3.27
CA ALA A 142 14.04 -3.12 3.84
C ALA A 142 13.78 -3.39 5.32
N LEU A 143 13.68 -4.66 5.72
CA LEU A 143 13.52 -5.04 7.12
C LEU A 143 14.76 -4.74 7.99
N SER A 144 15.95 -4.58 7.38
CA SER A 144 17.21 -4.39 8.10
C SER A 144 17.73 -2.95 8.06
N ILE A 145 17.08 -2.04 7.31
CA ILE A 145 17.64 -0.71 7.03
C ILE A 145 17.58 0.25 8.23
N ASN A 146 16.61 0.07 9.14
CA ASN A 146 16.40 0.90 10.34
C ASN A 146 16.26 2.40 10.04
N THR A 147 15.48 2.76 9.01
CA THR A 147 15.07 4.14 8.72
C THR A 147 13.67 4.41 9.26
N PRO A 148 13.33 5.68 9.63
CA PRO A 148 12.00 6.03 10.14
C PRO A 148 10.84 5.79 9.16
N TYR A 149 11.11 5.90 7.84
CA TYR A 149 10.11 5.74 6.80
C TYR A 149 10.55 4.72 5.76
N ILE A 150 9.73 3.71 5.53
CA ILE A 150 9.98 2.65 4.54
C ILE A 150 8.82 2.59 3.54
N PHE A 151 9.16 2.68 2.26
CA PHE A 151 8.21 2.58 1.16
C PHE A 151 8.46 1.30 0.38
N LEU A 152 7.44 0.46 0.27
CA LEU A 152 7.52 -0.85 -0.37
C LEU A 152 6.57 -0.88 -1.58
N ASP A 153 7.13 -0.94 -2.77
CA ASP A 153 6.33 -1.07 -4.01
C ASP A 153 6.26 -2.53 -4.42
N GLU A 154 5.07 -3.13 -4.28
CA GLU A 154 4.75 -4.54 -4.55
C GLU A 154 5.75 -5.52 -3.89
N PRO A 155 5.94 -5.49 -2.54
CA PRO A 155 7.02 -6.21 -1.87
C PRO A 155 6.94 -7.73 -2.01
N VAL A 156 5.74 -8.28 -2.16
CA VAL A 156 5.51 -9.73 -2.21
C VAL A 156 5.32 -10.28 -3.63
N LEU A 157 5.53 -9.42 -4.63
CA LEU A 157 5.43 -9.84 -6.04
C LEU A 157 6.45 -10.93 -6.36
N GLY A 158 5.96 -12.07 -6.89
CA GLY A 158 6.78 -13.23 -7.24
C GLY A 158 7.18 -14.13 -6.08
N LEU A 159 6.69 -13.87 -4.85
CA LEU A 159 6.81 -14.77 -3.71
C LEU A 159 5.69 -15.82 -3.72
N ASP A 160 6.02 -17.03 -3.27
CA ASP A 160 5.02 -18.03 -2.91
C ASP A 160 4.33 -17.69 -1.57
N ALA A 161 3.26 -18.40 -1.24
CA ALA A 161 2.44 -18.12 -0.05
C ALA A 161 3.25 -18.17 1.25
N ASN A 162 4.16 -19.14 1.40
CA ASN A 162 4.96 -19.30 2.60
C ASN A 162 5.93 -18.11 2.81
N HIS A 163 6.59 -17.65 1.73
CA HIS A 163 7.48 -16.50 1.80
C HIS A 163 6.73 -15.18 2.02
N ARG A 164 5.49 -15.05 1.52
CA ARG A 164 4.64 -13.89 1.80
C ARG A 164 4.25 -13.83 3.28
N GLU A 165 3.77 -14.93 3.83
CA GLU A 165 3.41 -15.04 5.24
C GLU A 165 4.62 -14.74 6.12
N LEU A 166 5.78 -15.32 5.82
CA LEU A 166 7.03 -15.06 6.55
C LEU A 166 7.41 -13.57 6.49
N PHE A 167 7.29 -12.92 5.33
CA PHE A 167 7.59 -11.50 5.18
C PHE A 167 6.71 -10.64 6.08
N TYR A 168 5.39 -10.83 6.03
CA TYR A 168 4.46 -10.04 6.85
C TYR A 168 4.63 -10.31 8.35
N LYS A 169 4.90 -11.56 8.73
CA LYS A 169 5.21 -11.91 10.11
C LYS A 169 6.44 -11.14 10.62
N LEU A 170 7.56 -11.19 9.90
CA LEU A 170 8.79 -10.49 10.26
C LEU A 170 8.62 -8.96 10.27
N LEU A 171 7.79 -8.44 9.36
CA LEU A 171 7.44 -7.02 9.32
C LEU A 171 6.73 -6.57 10.60
N ILE A 172 5.69 -7.32 11.00
CA ILE A 172 4.90 -7.01 12.21
C ILE A 172 5.74 -7.22 13.48
N GLU A 173 6.54 -8.28 13.56
CA GLU A 173 7.47 -8.48 14.67
C GLU A 173 8.38 -7.26 14.85
N LYS A 174 9.04 -6.83 13.77
CA LYS A 174 9.92 -5.66 13.80
C LYS A 174 9.20 -4.36 14.13
N TYR A 175 8.02 -4.14 13.56
CA TYR A 175 7.18 -2.98 13.85
C TYR A 175 6.76 -2.94 15.33
N SER A 176 6.42 -4.08 15.90
CA SER A 176 6.02 -4.18 17.31
C SER A 176 7.17 -3.90 18.29
N GLU A 177 8.40 -4.26 17.92
CA GLU A 177 9.60 -3.98 18.72
C GLU A 177 10.00 -2.50 18.69
N ASN A 178 9.94 -1.88 17.54
CA ASN A 178 10.31 -0.47 17.33
C ASN A 178 9.49 0.11 16.18
N PRO A 179 8.37 0.77 16.48
CA PRO A 179 7.47 1.32 15.46
C PRO A 179 8.19 2.29 14.51
N PHE A 180 7.87 2.20 13.24
CA PHE A 180 8.35 3.07 12.16
C PHE A 180 7.25 3.21 11.09
N THR A 181 7.32 4.21 10.24
CA THR A 181 6.30 4.41 9.22
C THR A 181 6.55 3.51 8.02
N ILE A 182 5.54 2.76 7.61
CA ILE A 182 5.57 1.91 6.43
C ILE A 182 4.44 2.27 5.48
N VAL A 183 4.76 2.37 4.19
CA VAL A 183 3.78 2.43 3.11
C VAL A 183 3.94 1.21 2.21
N ILE A 184 2.93 0.35 2.19
CA ILE A 184 2.88 -0.85 1.33
C ILE A 184 2.00 -0.54 0.13
N SER A 185 2.61 -0.40 -1.04
CA SER A 185 1.89 -0.32 -2.32
C SER A 185 1.66 -1.72 -2.85
N THR A 186 0.39 -2.11 -3.00
CA THR A 186 0.05 -3.44 -3.50
C THR A 186 -1.33 -3.48 -4.17
N HIS A 187 -1.53 -4.49 -5.00
CA HIS A 187 -2.84 -4.89 -5.52
C HIS A 187 -3.39 -6.15 -4.84
N LEU A 188 -2.60 -6.81 -3.97
CA LEU A 188 -2.99 -7.99 -3.18
C LEU A 188 -3.57 -7.56 -1.83
N ILE A 189 -4.78 -7.01 -1.85
CA ILE A 189 -5.40 -6.31 -0.73
C ILE A 189 -5.69 -7.25 0.44
N GLU A 190 -6.15 -8.48 0.16
CA GLU A 190 -6.45 -9.48 1.22
C GLU A 190 -5.25 -9.74 2.12
N GLU A 191 -4.05 -9.77 1.55
CA GLU A 191 -2.83 -10.09 2.29
C GLU A 191 -2.40 -8.97 3.26
N VAL A 192 -2.72 -7.71 2.94
CA VAL A 192 -2.32 -6.55 3.75
C VAL A 192 -3.44 -6.04 4.65
N SER A 193 -4.68 -6.45 4.41
CA SER A 193 -5.87 -5.92 5.10
C SER A 193 -5.81 -6.05 6.63
N ASN A 194 -5.12 -7.07 7.13
CA ASN A 194 -5.01 -7.34 8.57
C ASN A 194 -3.82 -6.64 9.24
N ILE A 195 -2.97 -5.98 8.48
CA ILE A 195 -1.76 -5.35 9.01
C ILE A 195 -1.74 -3.82 8.83
N ILE A 196 -2.49 -3.28 7.85
CA ILE A 196 -2.57 -1.84 7.62
C ILE A 196 -3.50 -1.17 8.62
N GLU A 197 -3.05 -0.04 9.16
CA GLU A 197 -3.83 0.82 10.04
C GLU A 197 -4.64 1.84 9.25
N ASP A 198 -3.97 2.51 8.31
CA ASP A 198 -4.57 3.51 7.44
C ASP A 198 -4.49 3.06 5.97
N VAL A 199 -5.50 3.44 5.20
CA VAL A 199 -5.60 3.14 3.78
C VAL A 199 -5.61 4.43 2.95
N ILE A 200 -4.92 4.39 1.81
CA ILE A 200 -4.92 5.43 0.79
C ILE A 200 -5.29 4.74 -0.52
N ILE A 201 -6.44 5.10 -1.10
CA ILE A 201 -6.92 4.55 -2.37
C ILE A 201 -6.71 5.57 -3.47
N ILE A 202 -5.90 5.19 -4.47
CA ILE A 202 -5.62 6.03 -5.64
C ILE A 202 -6.27 5.43 -6.90
N LYS A 203 -6.93 6.28 -7.69
CA LYS A 203 -7.55 5.94 -8.98
C LYS A 203 -7.28 7.05 -9.98
N ASN A 204 -6.73 6.71 -11.15
CA ASN A 204 -6.43 7.65 -12.23
C ASN A 204 -5.66 8.91 -11.75
N GLY A 205 -4.64 8.69 -10.92
CA GLY A 205 -3.80 9.76 -10.36
C GLY A 205 -4.42 10.56 -9.23
N LYS A 206 -5.65 10.29 -8.79
CA LYS A 206 -6.35 11.01 -7.71
C LYS A 206 -6.55 10.14 -6.49
N ILE A 207 -6.45 10.74 -5.31
CA ILE A 207 -6.85 10.07 -4.07
C ILE A 207 -8.38 10.11 -3.99
N ILE A 208 -9.00 8.94 -3.94
CA ILE A 208 -10.45 8.80 -3.86
C ILE A 208 -10.96 8.45 -2.45
N GLU A 209 -10.09 7.88 -1.62
CA GLU A 209 -10.38 7.59 -0.21
C GLU A 209 -9.06 7.57 0.57
N LYS A 210 -9.07 8.06 1.82
CA LYS A 210 -7.94 8.01 2.74
C LYS A 210 -8.39 8.07 4.19
N GLY A 211 -7.71 7.36 5.09
CA GLY A 211 -7.97 7.37 6.53
C GLY A 211 -7.87 5.99 7.14
N SER A 212 -8.38 5.85 8.37
CA SER A 212 -8.35 4.59 9.11
C SER A 212 -9.05 3.46 8.34
N CYS A 213 -8.37 2.33 8.20
CA CYS A 213 -8.91 1.13 7.57
C CYS A 213 -10.16 0.64 8.32
N GLU A 214 -10.12 0.66 9.66
CA GLU A 214 -11.25 0.26 10.50
C GLU A 214 -12.47 1.16 10.30
N ASP A 215 -12.28 2.49 10.23
CA ASP A 215 -13.39 3.43 10.01
C ASP A 215 -13.98 3.31 8.60
N LEU A 216 -13.14 3.02 7.60
CA LEU A 216 -13.61 2.78 6.25
C LEU A 216 -14.46 1.50 6.18
N LEU A 217 -14.01 0.42 6.81
CA LEU A 217 -14.73 -0.85 6.86
C LEU A 217 -16.05 -0.73 7.61
N LYS A 218 -16.12 0.03 8.71
CA LYS A 218 -17.38 0.30 9.45
C LYS A 218 -18.44 1.02 8.61
N ARG A 219 -18.03 1.74 7.57
CA ARG A 219 -18.92 2.47 6.66
C ARG A 219 -19.34 1.64 5.44
N GLY A 220 -18.65 0.52 5.16
CA GLY A 220 -18.89 -0.33 4.01
C GLY A 220 -19.87 -1.47 4.33
N TYR A 221 -21.01 -1.55 3.66
CA TYR A 221 -21.93 -2.67 3.80
C TYR A 221 -22.63 -3.03 2.49
N ALA A 222 -23.09 -4.26 2.40
CA ALA A 222 -23.91 -4.73 1.30
C ALA A 222 -25.33 -4.99 1.76
N ILE A 223 -26.31 -4.76 0.87
CA ILE A 223 -27.69 -5.22 1.02
C ILE A 223 -27.95 -6.22 -0.09
N SER A 224 -28.35 -7.43 0.29
CA SER A 224 -28.60 -8.54 -0.62
C SER A 224 -30.04 -9.07 -0.48
N GLY A 225 -30.57 -9.56 -1.59
CA GLY A 225 -31.92 -10.15 -1.66
C GLY A 225 -32.37 -10.39 -3.08
N THR A 226 -33.69 -10.56 -3.30
CA THR A 226 -34.20 -10.61 -4.67
C THR A 226 -34.05 -9.24 -5.34
N ALA A 227 -33.83 -9.22 -6.66
CA ALA A 227 -33.65 -7.97 -7.40
C ALA A 227 -34.85 -7.02 -7.20
N ALA A 228 -36.06 -7.55 -7.12
CA ALA A 228 -37.27 -6.76 -6.85
C ALA A 228 -37.26 -6.11 -5.45
N SER A 229 -36.89 -6.86 -4.42
CA SER A 229 -36.81 -6.39 -3.03
C SER A 229 -35.74 -5.32 -2.84
N VAL A 230 -34.49 -5.58 -3.38
CA VAL A 230 -33.39 -4.63 -3.30
C VAL A 230 -33.71 -3.33 -4.05
N ASN A 231 -34.27 -3.42 -5.28
CA ASN A 231 -34.59 -2.25 -6.05
C ASN A 231 -35.71 -1.42 -5.37
N ASN A 232 -36.71 -2.07 -4.76
CA ASN A 232 -37.78 -1.38 -4.02
C ASN A 232 -37.20 -0.65 -2.78
N TYR A 233 -36.27 -1.30 -2.05
CA TYR A 233 -35.61 -0.70 -0.88
C TYR A 233 -34.86 0.56 -1.27
N ILE A 234 -34.09 0.51 -2.38
CA ILE A 234 -33.32 1.65 -2.87
C ILE A 234 -34.23 2.78 -3.35
N ARG A 235 -35.27 2.46 -4.15
CA ARG A 235 -36.22 3.46 -4.69
C ARG A 235 -36.96 4.23 -3.61
N ASN A 236 -37.25 3.59 -2.50
CA ASN A 236 -37.93 4.22 -1.37
C ASN A 236 -36.99 5.05 -0.48
N ASN A 237 -35.74 5.35 -0.96
CA ASN A 237 -34.72 6.10 -0.23
C ASN A 237 -34.45 5.54 1.18
N MET A 238 -34.53 4.22 1.32
CA MET A 238 -34.30 3.57 2.60
C MET A 238 -32.83 3.36 2.91
N ILE A 239 -31.91 3.70 1.97
CA ILE A 239 -30.47 3.66 2.18
C ILE A 239 -29.99 4.91 2.92
N ASN A 240 -29.05 4.70 3.85
CA ASN A 240 -28.34 5.78 4.53
C ASN A 240 -26.87 5.77 4.08
N GLY A 241 -26.60 6.37 2.90
CA GLY A 241 -25.28 6.39 2.32
C GLY A 241 -25.28 6.48 0.80
N LYS A 242 -24.08 6.34 0.23
CA LYS A 242 -23.83 6.37 -1.21
C LYS A 242 -23.71 4.95 -1.76
N VAL A 243 -24.48 4.61 -2.79
CA VAL A 243 -24.26 3.38 -3.56
C VAL A 243 -22.93 3.48 -4.30
N ILE A 244 -22.04 2.50 -4.09
CA ILE A 244 -20.72 2.43 -4.70
C ILE A 244 -20.61 1.31 -5.75
N GLY A 245 -21.61 0.44 -5.84
CA GLY A 245 -21.67 -0.59 -6.86
C GLY A 245 -22.81 -1.57 -6.64
N GLU A 246 -22.99 -2.46 -7.59
CA GLU A 246 -23.99 -3.53 -7.52
C GLU A 246 -23.54 -4.76 -8.31
N ASP A 247 -23.94 -5.95 -7.84
CA ASP A 247 -23.79 -7.21 -8.54
C ASP A 247 -25.15 -7.92 -8.63
N SER A 248 -25.36 -8.68 -9.73
CA SER A 248 -26.58 -9.49 -9.91
C SER A 248 -26.24 -10.87 -10.44
N ILE A 249 -26.83 -11.90 -9.83
CA ILE A 249 -26.71 -13.29 -10.25
C ILE A 249 -28.12 -13.89 -10.33
N GLY A 250 -28.61 -14.10 -11.56
CA GLY A 250 -30.00 -14.53 -11.77
C GLY A 250 -31.02 -13.55 -11.20
N ASN A 251 -31.83 -13.98 -10.26
CA ASN A 251 -32.83 -13.14 -9.58
C ASN A 251 -32.32 -12.53 -8.25
N LEU A 252 -31.05 -12.79 -7.88
CA LEU A 252 -30.43 -12.22 -6.69
C LEU A 252 -29.65 -10.96 -7.06
N LYS A 253 -29.72 -9.96 -6.19
CA LYS A 253 -29.00 -8.70 -6.33
C LYS A 253 -28.36 -8.33 -5.01
N SER A 254 -27.11 -7.83 -5.08
CA SER A 254 -26.40 -7.20 -3.98
C SER A 254 -26.04 -5.78 -4.37
N VAL A 255 -26.30 -4.83 -3.49
CA VAL A 255 -25.91 -3.43 -3.66
C VAL A 255 -24.95 -3.04 -2.56
N TYR A 256 -23.84 -2.43 -2.95
CA TYR A 256 -22.75 -2.03 -2.07
C TYR A 256 -22.88 -0.55 -1.72
N ILE A 257 -22.82 -0.24 -0.44
CA ILE A 257 -23.15 1.08 0.08
C ILE A 257 -22.03 1.55 1.01
N LEU A 258 -21.64 2.81 0.85
CA LEU A 258 -20.79 3.51 1.80
C LEU A 258 -21.65 4.44 2.66
N GLY A 259 -21.85 4.06 3.93
CA GLY A 259 -22.73 4.76 4.85
C GLY A 259 -22.96 3.94 6.11
N LYS A 260 -24.09 4.15 6.79
CA LYS A 260 -24.47 3.36 7.97
C LYS A 260 -25.71 2.52 7.64
N PRO A 261 -25.68 1.19 7.88
CA PRO A 261 -26.88 0.37 7.71
C PRO A 261 -27.98 0.85 8.66
N LYS A 262 -29.24 0.70 8.26
CA LYS A 262 -30.36 0.89 9.17
C LYS A 262 -30.45 -0.27 10.15
N GLU A 263 -30.86 0.01 11.37
CA GLU A 263 -30.98 -0.99 12.44
C GLU A 263 -32.02 -2.09 12.10
N THR A 264 -33.00 -1.75 11.31
CA THR A 264 -34.05 -2.71 10.89
C THR A 264 -34.14 -2.77 9.37
N LEU A 265 -33.98 -3.98 8.83
CA LEU A 265 -34.20 -4.29 7.42
C LEU A 265 -35.50 -5.10 7.27
N PRO A 266 -36.17 -5.01 6.10
CA PRO A 266 -37.23 -5.96 5.73
C PRO A 266 -36.71 -7.41 5.81
N GLU A 267 -37.60 -8.36 6.21
CA GLU A 267 -37.25 -9.78 6.40
C GLU A 267 -36.65 -10.46 5.15
N ASN A 268 -36.91 -9.92 3.97
CA ASN A 268 -36.45 -10.43 2.69
C ASN A 268 -35.17 -9.77 2.18
N LEU A 269 -34.50 -9.00 3.03
CA LEU A 269 -33.22 -8.36 2.76
C LEU A 269 -32.21 -8.70 3.87
N GLU A 270 -30.95 -8.89 3.49
CA GLU A 270 -29.84 -9.16 4.39
C GLU A 270 -28.77 -8.07 4.25
N ALA A 271 -28.24 -7.59 5.39
CA ALA A 271 -27.08 -6.72 5.41
C ALA A 271 -25.83 -7.51 5.82
N SER A 272 -24.73 -7.29 5.13
CA SER A 272 -23.42 -7.84 5.47
C SER A 272 -22.36 -6.76 5.42
N ALA A 273 -21.32 -6.88 6.29
CA ALA A 273 -20.14 -6.03 6.23
C ALA A 273 -19.34 -6.33 4.96
N LEU A 274 -18.64 -5.32 4.46
CA LEU A 274 -17.69 -5.50 3.37
C LEU A 274 -16.28 -5.69 3.93
N ASP A 275 -15.52 -6.58 3.31
CA ASP A 275 -14.07 -6.60 3.46
C ASP A 275 -13.41 -5.49 2.64
N LEU A 276 -12.13 -5.24 2.92
CA LEU A 276 -11.37 -4.17 2.26
C LEU A 276 -11.23 -4.41 0.75
N GLN A 277 -11.07 -5.67 0.33
CA GLN A 277 -10.93 -6.02 -1.08
C GLN A 277 -12.22 -5.73 -1.85
N LYS A 278 -13.38 -6.16 -1.33
CA LYS A 278 -14.66 -5.90 -1.97
C LYS A 278 -14.97 -4.41 -2.02
N LEU A 279 -14.70 -3.70 -0.93
CA LEU A 279 -14.88 -2.25 -0.85
C LEU A 279 -13.99 -1.53 -1.87
N PHE A 280 -12.70 -1.90 -1.96
CA PHE A 280 -11.78 -1.38 -2.95
C PHE A 280 -12.27 -1.63 -4.39
N ILE A 281 -12.70 -2.86 -4.69
CA ILE A 281 -13.23 -3.21 -6.02
C ILE A 281 -14.38 -2.28 -6.38
N GLN A 282 -15.34 -2.08 -5.48
CA GLN A 282 -16.52 -1.25 -5.75
C GLN A 282 -16.16 0.25 -5.88
N LEU A 283 -15.23 0.76 -5.09
CA LEU A 283 -14.76 2.14 -5.19
C LEU A 283 -13.96 2.41 -6.48
N THR A 284 -13.27 1.39 -7.00
CA THR A 284 -12.42 1.53 -8.17
C THR A 284 -13.06 1.03 -9.47
N ASN A 285 -14.16 0.27 -9.42
CA ASN A 285 -14.95 -0.05 -10.59
C ASN A 285 -15.63 1.22 -11.13
N VAL A 286 -15.74 1.31 -12.43
CA VAL A 286 -16.51 2.33 -13.16
C VAL A 286 -17.43 1.65 -14.07
#